data_f14385d68a1d446f7c4bb06f877bf4b7
#
_entry.id   f14385d68a1d446f7c4bb06f877bf4b7
#
_cell.length_a   1.000
_cell.length_b   1.000
_cell.length_c   1.000
_cell.angle_alpha   90.00
_cell.angle_beta   90.00
_cell.angle_gamma   90.00
#
_symmetry.space_group_name_H-M   'P 1'
#
loop_
_entity.id
_entity.type
_entity.pdbx_description
1 polymer ?
#
loop_
_entity_poly.entity_id
_entity_poly.type
_entity_poly.pdbx_seq_one_letter_code
_entity_poly.pdbx_strand_id
1 'polypeptide(L)'
;VVFGANVGSTATAIILSLGDVGDNLLILKLVKPKYLACVLLVVGAFIILFSKKKKLKDTAGILVGLGILFTGMTTMESVFSGNAQITAAIEHMFGTISNPLLAFLIGMVLTAIIQSSSASVGILQALSATGVVTYGTAIPIIIGQNIGKCVAIILGGIGANKKAKRVSLSYLLFNIIGAFSFMVIFCVCKEAFGLAIFGETVNRSKIAIIHVGFILVTSLVLLPFADKVGDLTGKIVGNEEESLMDKELGTLDPML
;
A
#
# COMPACT_ATOMS: atom_id res chain seq x y z
N VAL A 1 1.35 -10.88 -13.08
CA VAL A 1 0.92 -10.96 -11.66
C VAL A 1 1.45 -9.77 -10.87
N VAL A 2 2.77 -9.50 -10.82
CA VAL A 2 3.40 -8.44 -10.00
C VAL A 2 2.81 -7.05 -10.27
N PHE A 3 2.77 -6.63 -11.55
CA PHE A 3 2.21 -5.33 -11.95
C PHE A 3 0.73 -5.19 -11.55
N GLY A 4 -0.08 -6.21 -11.85
CA GLY A 4 -1.50 -6.21 -11.51
C GLY A 4 -1.75 -6.16 -10.00
N ALA A 5 -0.97 -6.87 -9.20
CA ALA A 5 -1.06 -6.82 -7.74
C ALA A 5 -0.71 -5.44 -7.18
N ASN A 6 0.34 -4.80 -7.70
CA ASN A 6 0.71 -3.44 -7.30
C ASN A 6 -0.38 -2.42 -7.67
N VAL A 7 -0.85 -2.43 -8.93
CA VAL A 7 -1.93 -1.52 -9.38
C VAL A 7 -3.22 -1.79 -8.61
N GLY A 8 -3.60 -3.06 -8.42
CA GLY A 8 -4.80 -3.42 -7.65
C GLY A 8 -4.78 -2.92 -6.20
N SER A 9 -3.61 -2.89 -5.56
CA SER A 9 -3.47 -2.37 -4.20
C SER A 9 -3.82 -0.88 -4.05
N THR A 10 -3.76 -0.10 -5.14
CA THR A 10 -4.10 1.33 -5.12
C THR A 10 -5.60 1.59 -5.04
N ALA A 11 -6.43 0.62 -5.46
CA ALA A 11 -7.89 0.76 -5.41
C ALA A 11 -8.39 1.08 -4.00
N THR A 12 -7.80 0.45 -2.98
CA THR A 12 -8.16 0.70 -1.58
C THR A 12 -7.87 2.15 -1.18
N ALA A 13 -6.73 2.72 -1.59
CA ALA A 13 -6.39 4.12 -1.29
C ALA A 13 -7.41 5.09 -1.91
N ILE A 14 -7.88 4.79 -3.13
CA ILE A 14 -8.93 5.58 -3.81
C ILE A 14 -10.25 5.47 -3.05
N ILE A 15 -10.67 4.26 -2.67
CA ILE A 15 -11.90 4.03 -1.92
C ILE A 15 -11.87 4.80 -0.59
N LEU A 16 -10.75 4.75 0.13
CA LEU A 16 -10.57 5.48 1.39
C LEU A 16 -10.60 7.00 1.21
N SER A 17 -10.16 7.50 0.05
CA SER A 17 -10.16 8.94 -0.25
C SER A 17 -11.54 9.53 -0.53
N LEU A 18 -12.57 8.71 -0.72
CA LEU A 18 -13.96 9.18 -0.91
C LEU A 18 -14.47 10.03 0.27
N GLY A 19 -13.77 10.00 1.40
CA GLY A 19 -14.06 10.86 2.56
C GLY A 19 -13.93 12.36 2.32
N ASP A 20 -13.16 12.76 1.31
CA ASP A 20 -12.94 14.18 0.98
C ASP A 20 -14.00 14.75 0.01
N VAL A 21 -15.00 13.95 -0.39
CA VAL A 21 -16.04 14.40 -1.32
C VAL A 21 -16.91 15.47 -0.64
N GLY A 22 -17.01 16.64 -1.29
CA GLY A 22 -17.66 17.83 -0.73
C GLY A 22 -19.17 17.71 -0.42
N ASP A 23 -19.68 18.65 0.37
CA ASP A 23 -21.01 18.62 1.00
C ASP A 23 -22.19 19.09 0.14
N ASN A 24 -21.97 19.38 -1.15
CA ASN A 24 -22.93 20.17 -1.94
C ASN A 24 -24.20 19.40 -2.39
N LEU A 25 -24.24 18.08 -2.25
CA LEU A 25 -25.41 17.26 -2.60
C LEU A 25 -25.69 16.22 -1.51
N LEU A 26 -26.97 15.99 -1.20
CA LEU A 26 -27.41 15.05 -0.17
C LEU A 26 -26.90 13.62 -0.42
N ILE A 27 -26.80 13.24 -1.71
CA ILE A 27 -26.21 11.96 -2.15
C ILE A 27 -24.71 11.89 -1.81
N LEU A 28 -23.97 13.00 -1.92
CA LEU A 28 -22.55 13.05 -1.60
C LEU A 28 -22.29 12.90 -0.09
N LYS A 29 -23.23 13.33 0.76
CA LYS A 29 -23.15 13.10 2.21
C LYS A 29 -23.20 11.60 2.55
N LEU A 30 -23.97 10.80 1.81
CA LEU A 30 -24.04 9.35 2.01
C LEU A 30 -22.74 8.62 1.61
N VAL A 31 -21.92 9.22 0.76
CA VAL A 31 -20.62 8.67 0.34
C VAL A 31 -19.53 8.95 1.38
N LYS A 32 -19.74 9.86 2.33
CA LYS A 32 -18.77 10.09 3.41
C LYS A 32 -18.50 8.81 4.19
N PRO A 33 -17.24 8.51 4.57
CA PRO A 33 -16.85 7.26 5.23
C PRO A 33 -17.72 6.93 6.44
N LYS A 34 -18.09 7.92 7.23
CA LYS A 34 -18.92 7.75 8.43
C LYS A 34 -20.30 7.16 8.11
N TYR A 35 -21.00 7.67 7.10
CA TYR A 35 -22.33 7.20 6.72
C TYR A 35 -22.25 5.95 5.84
N LEU A 36 -21.28 5.93 4.92
CA LEU A 36 -21.04 4.81 4.05
C LEU A 36 -20.70 3.54 4.86
N ALA A 37 -19.89 3.66 5.91
CA ALA A 37 -19.59 2.56 6.82
C ALA A 37 -20.86 1.91 7.40
N CYS A 38 -21.79 2.72 7.92
CA CYS A 38 -23.05 2.22 8.48
C CYS A 38 -23.88 1.50 7.42
N VAL A 39 -24.02 2.09 6.23
CA VAL A 39 -24.80 1.49 5.13
C VAL A 39 -24.18 0.15 4.71
N LEU A 40 -22.87 0.10 4.51
CA LEU A 40 -22.17 -1.11 4.11
C LEU A 40 -22.29 -2.22 5.15
N LEU A 41 -22.16 -1.88 6.43
CA LEU A 41 -22.33 -2.82 7.55
C LEU A 41 -23.74 -3.38 7.61
N VAL A 42 -24.76 -2.51 7.57
CA VAL A 42 -26.17 -2.93 7.67
C VAL A 42 -26.57 -3.78 6.48
N VAL A 43 -26.27 -3.32 5.24
CA VAL A 43 -26.62 -4.05 4.02
C VAL A 43 -25.86 -5.39 3.97
N GLY A 44 -24.57 -5.38 4.27
CA GLY A 44 -23.75 -6.59 4.27
C GLY A 44 -24.24 -7.60 5.33
N ALA A 45 -24.50 -7.16 6.56
CA ALA A 45 -25.03 -8.02 7.63
C ALA A 45 -26.39 -8.60 7.23
N PHE A 46 -27.29 -7.78 6.68
CA PHE A 46 -28.61 -8.23 6.23
C PHE A 46 -28.49 -9.33 5.16
N ILE A 47 -27.61 -9.14 4.16
CA ILE A 47 -27.39 -10.15 3.12
C ILE A 47 -26.80 -11.43 3.72
N ILE A 48 -25.86 -11.35 4.67
CA ILE A 48 -25.25 -12.52 5.32
C ILE A 48 -26.31 -13.34 6.06
N LEU A 49 -27.21 -12.67 6.77
CA LEU A 49 -28.23 -13.30 7.61
C LEU A 49 -29.34 -13.94 6.77
N PHE A 50 -29.82 -13.25 5.74
CA PHE A 50 -31.04 -13.66 5.02
C PHE A 50 -30.77 -14.36 3.68
N SER A 51 -29.59 -14.21 3.05
CA SER A 51 -29.29 -14.85 1.79
C SER A 51 -28.88 -16.31 1.95
N LYS A 52 -29.42 -17.18 1.10
CA LYS A 52 -28.97 -18.58 0.99
C LYS A 52 -27.89 -18.78 -0.09
N LYS A 53 -27.66 -17.77 -0.95
CA LYS A 53 -26.73 -17.87 -2.09
C LYS A 53 -25.31 -17.56 -1.63
N LYS A 54 -24.38 -18.50 -1.76
CA LYS A 54 -22.96 -18.35 -1.39
C LYS A 54 -22.32 -17.09 -2.00
N LYS A 55 -22.49 -16.88 -3.31
CA LYS A 55 -21.94 -15.72 -4.03
C LYS A 55 -22.39 -14.38 -3.44
N LEU A 56 -23.64 -14.26 -2.98
CA LEU A 56 -24.15 -13.05 -2.33
C LEU A 56 -23.54 -12.89 -0.93
N LYS A 57 -23.33 -13.95 -0.19
CA LYS A 57 -22.64 -13.91 1.11
C LYS A 57 -21.18 -13.49 0.96
N ASP A 58 -20.49 -13.99 -0.07
CA ASP A 58 -19.10 -13.58 -0.34
C ASP A 58 -19.02 -12.08 -0.66
N THR A 59 -19.92 -11.57 -1.52
CA THR A 59 -20.03 -10.12 -1.79
C THR A 59 -20.38 -9.31 -0.53
N ALA A 60 -21.29 -9.82 0.29
CA ALA A 60 -21.66 -9.19 1.56
C ALA A 60 -20.48 -9.14 2.56
N GLY A 61 -19.63 -10.17 2.55
CA GLY A 61 -18.39 -10.17 3.32
C GLY A 61 -17.45 -9.00 2.92
N ILE A 62 -17.35 -8.69 1.63
CA ILE A 62 -16.59 -7.53 1.14
C ILE A 62 -17.21 -6.23 1.64
N LEU A 63 -18.54 -6.09 1.59
CA LEU A 63 -19.24 -4.90 2.06
C LEU A 63 -19.01 -4.67 3.57
N VAL A 64 -19.14 -5.74 4.37
CA VAL A 64 -18.88 -5.68 5.82
C VAL A 64 -17.43 -5.33 6.09
N GLY A 65 -16.48 -5.95 5.38
CA GLY A 65 -15.04 -5.64 5.51
C GLY A 65 -14.72 -4.17 5.21
N LEU A 66 -15.28 -3.60 4.14
CA LEU A 66 -15.16 -2.17 3.82
C LEU A 66 -15.81 -1.30 4.89
N GLY A 67 -16.97 -1.69 5.40
CA GLY A 67 -17.65 -0.97 6.48
C GLY A 67 -16.83 -0.91 7.75
N ILE A 68 -16.20 -2.03 8.16
CA ILE A 68 -15.29 -2.10 9.30
C ILE A 68 -14.06 -1.22 9.06
N LEU A 69 -13.49 -1.26 7.86
CA LEU A 69 -12.31 -0.48 7.51
C LEU A 69 -12.61 1.04 7.58
N PHE A 70 -13.74 1.50 7.05
CA PHE A 70 -14.14 2.90 7.17
C PHE A 70 -14.45 3.31 8.62
N THR A 71 -15.06 2.42 9.40
CA THR A 71 -15.30 2.69 10.83
C THR A 71 -13.97 2.86 11.56
N GLY A 72 -13.01 1.96 11.35
CA GLY A 72 -11.67 2.07 11.94
C GLY A 72 -10.95 3.37 11.55
N MET A 73 -11.02 3.76 10.27
CA MET A 73 -10.44 5.01 9.79
C MET A 73 -11.07 6.24 10.47
N THR A 74 -12.39 6.33 10.50
CA THR A 74 -13.08 7.47 11.15
C THR A 74 -12.85 7.51 12.66
N THR A 75 -12.69 6.34 13.30
CA THR A 75 -12.30 6.26 14.71
C THR A 75 -10.89 6.80 14.93
N MET A 76 -9.92 6.39 14.12
CA MET A 76 -8.54 6.93 14.17
C MET A 76 -8.54 8.46 14.01
N GLU A 77 -9.27 8.97 13.02
CA GLU A 77 -9.37 10.41 12.80
C GLU A 77 -9.94 11.16 13.99
N SER A 78 -11.00 10.61 14.60
CA SER A 78 -11.61 11.23 15.78
C SER A 78 -10.64 11.28 16.98
N VAL A 79 -9.77 10.27 17.11
CA VAL A 79 -8.71 10.25 18.13
C VAL A 79 -7.60 11.25 17.78
N PHE A 80 -7.14 11.27 16.54
CA PHE A 80 -6.01 12.13 16.11
C PHE A 80 -6.37 13.61 16.14
N SER A 81 -7.58 13.97 15.72
CA SER A 81 -8.02 15.37 15.64
C SER A 81 -8.84 15.83 16.86
N GLY A 82 -9.40 14.89 17.62
CA GLY A 82 -10.28 15.17 18.75
C GLY A 82 -9.55 15.31 20.10
N ASN A 83 -8.29 14.95 20.17
CA ASN A 83 -7.50 15.03 21.40
C ASN A 83 -6.30 15.97 21.21
N ALA A 84 -6.33 17.13 21.89
CA ALA A 84 -5.31 18.16 21.76
C ALA A 84 -3.89 17.66 22.08
N GLN A 85 -3.74 16.75 23.05
CA GLN A 85 -2.42 16.19 23.42
C GLN A 85 -1.88 15.27 22.31
N ILE A 86 -2.76 14.45 21.72
CA ILE A 86 -2.39 13.57 20.60
C ILE A 86 -2.06 14.40 19.37
N THR A 87 -2.89 15.41 19.06
CA THR A 87 -2.63 16.32 17.93
C THR A 87 -1.29 17.02 18.10
N ALA A 88 -0.99 17.58 19.28
CA ALA A 88 0.29 18.23 19.55
C ALA A 88 1.49 17.26 19.44
N ALA A 89 1.34 16.01 19.90
CA ALA A 89 2.38 14.98 19.75
C ALA A 89 2.62 14.63 18.26
N ILE A 90 1.56 14.53 17.46
CA ILE A 90 1.65 14.30 16.01
C ILE A 90 2.32 15.50 15.32
N GLU A 91 1.91 16.72 15.65
CA GLU A 91 2.51 17.95 15.13
C GLU A 91 4.01 18.01 15.43
N HIS A 92 4.40 17.72 16.68
CA HIS A 92 5.80 17.66 17.07
C HIS A 92 6.56 16.58 16.29
N MET A 93 6.00 15.37 16.18
CA MET A 93 6.62 14.26 15.44
C MET A 93 6.81 14.64 13.96
N PHE A 94 5.77 15.12 13.27
CA PHE A 94 5.86 15.50 11.87
C PHE A 94 6.72 16.75 11.65
N GLY A 95 6.73 17.69 12.60
CA GLY A 95 7.60 18.88 12.58
C GLY A 95 9.10 18.54 12.69
N THR A 96 9.45 17.44 13.34
CA THR A 96 10.84 16.94 13.43
C THR A 96 11.28 16.11 12.23
N ILE A 97 10.33 15.60 11.42
CA ILE A 97 10.62 14.82 10.22
C ILE A 97 10.95 15.76 9.03
N SER A 98 12.09 16.42 9.08
CA SER A 98 12.60 17.23 7.97
C SER A 98 13.38 16.41 6.94
N ASN A 99 13.95 15.27 7.35
CA ASN A 99 14.76 14.41 6.50
C ASN A 99 13.86 13.41 5.72
N PRO A 100 13.87 13.45 4.37
CA PRO A 100 13.08 12.54 3.54
C PRO A 100 13.41 11.06 3.78
N LEU A 101 14.67 10.75 4.08
CA LEU A 101 15.08 9.36 4.36
C LEU A 101 14.44 8.83 5.66
N LEU A 102 14.34 9.68 6.69
CA LEU A 102 13.65 9.33 7.93
C LEU A 102 12.15 9.07 7.68
N ALA A 103 11.49 9.94 6.92
CA ALA A 103 10.09 9.76 6.52
C ALA A 103 9.89 8.45 5.74
N PHE A 104 10.78 8.15 4.80
CA PHE A 104 10.79 6.88 4.06
C PHE A 104 10.92 5.67 5.01
N LEU A 105 11.87 5.70 5.94
CA LEU A 105 12.08 4.61 6.89
C LEU A 105 10.87 4.41 7.82
N ILE A 106 10.23 5.48 8.26
CA ILE A 106 9.00 5.41 9.06
C ILE A 106 7.89 4.68 8.26
N GLY A 107 7.65 5.07 7.02
CA GLY A 107 6.67 4.41 6.16
C GLY A 107 6.98 2.92 5.93
N MET A 108 8.26 2.61 5.69
CA MET A 108 8.74 1.25 5.47
C MET A 108 8.54 0.37 6.72
N VAL A 109 9.02 0.82 7.87
CA VAL A 109 8.95 0.06 9.13
C VAL A 109 7.50 -0.13 9.57
N LEU A 110 6.69 0.94 9.52
CA LEU A 110 5.27 0.89 9.87
C LEU A 110 4.55 -0.19 9.04
N THR A 111 4.74 -0.18 7.72
CA THR A 111 4.07 -1.14 6.84
C THR A 111 4.64 -2.55 7.00
N ALA A 112 5.92 -2.69 7.25
CA ALA A 112 6.55 -3.99 7.53
C ALA A 112 5.98 -4.66 8.81
N ILE A 113 5.71 -3.86 9.85
CA ILE A 113 5.10 -4.34 11.10
C ILE A 113 3.63 -4.69 10.89
N ILE A 114 2.86 -3.78 10.28
CA ILE A 114 1.41 -3.98 10.04
C ILE A 114 1.15 -5.06 8.99
N GLN A 115 2.07 -5.27 8.05
CA GLN A 115 1.96 -6.20 6.91
C GLN A 115 0.74 -5.94 6.01
N SER A 116 0.19 -4.75 6.07
CA SER A 116 -0.94 -4.29 5.26
C SER A 116 -0.68 -2.88 4.74
N SER A 117 -0.39 -2.76 3.45
CA SER A 117 -0.18 -1.46 2.82
C SER A 117 -1.46 -0.61 2.81
N SER A 118 -2.62 -1.25 2.66
CA SER A 118 -3.91 -0.55 2.71
C SER A 118 -4.16 0.07 4.08
N ALA A 119 -3.89 -0.68 5.17
CA ALA A 119 -4.00 -0.15 6.52
C ALA A 119 -2.99 0.98 6.77
N SER A 120 -1.74 0.82 6.33
CA SER A 120 -0.70 1.84 6.48
C SER A 120 -1.04 3.14 5.73
N VAL A 121 -1.54 3.04 4.50
CA VAL A 121 -2.03 4.21 3.74
C VAL A 121 -3.25 4.83 4.43
N GLY A 122 -4.16 4.02 4.94
CA GLY A 122 -5.33 4.49 5.71
C GLY A 122 -4.93 5.27 6.96
N ILE A 123 -3.89 4.83 7.69
CA ILE A 123 -3.33 5.58 8.82
C ILE A 123 -2.79 6.93 8.37
N LEU A 124 -2.02 6.98 7.29
CA LEU A 124 -1.49 8.24 6.76
C LEU A 124 -2.63 9.19 6.31
N GLN A 125 -3.68 8.65 5.69
CA GLN A 125 -4.88 9.40 5.32
C GLN A 125 -5.63 9.91 6.56
N ALA A 126 -5.74 9.12 7.63
CA ALA A 126 -6.34 9.57 8.88
C ALA A 126 -5.51 10.67 9.56
N LEU A 127 -4.16 10.53 9.55
CA LEU A 127 -3.25 11.55 10.07
C LEU A 127 -3.32 12.86 9.26
N SER A 128 -3.61 12.81 7.95
CA SER A 128 -3.75 14.01 7.14
C SER A 128 -4.92 14.91 7.58
N ALA A 129 -5.90 14.37 8.29
CA ALA A 129 -7.00 15.15 8.87
C ALA A 129 -6.55 16.14 9.96
N THR A 130 -5.37 15.94 10.57
CA THR A 130 -4.78 16.90 11.53
C THR A 130 -4.21 18.16 10.86
N GLY A 131 -4.02 18.15 9.53
CA GLY A 131 -3.47 19.28 8.78
C GLY A 131 -1.96 19.43 8.89
N VAL A 132 -1.23 18.53 9.56
CA VAL A 132 0.25 18.61 9.73
C VAL A 132 1.02 17.81 8.69
N VAL A 133 0.37 16.89 7.98
CA VAL A 133 1.02 16.07 6.97
C VAL A 133 1.20 16.88 5.69
N THR A 134 2.44 17.08 5.27
CA THR A 134 2.79 17.84 4.06
C THR A 134 3.18 16.92 2.91
N TYR A 135 3.25 17.44 1.67
CA TYR A 135 3.80 16.69 0.54
C TYR A 135 5.24 16.22 0.81
N GLY A 136 6.04 17.06 1.49
CA GLY A 136 7.43 16.76 1.82
C GLY A 136 7.60 15.54 2.73
N THR A 137 6.62 15.24 3.58
CA THR A 137 6.61 14.07 4.45
C THR A 137 5.80 12.90 3.87
N ALA A 138 4.65 13.18 3.24
CA ALA A 138 3.76 12.15 2.71
C ALA A 138 4.39 11.34 1.57
N ILE A 139 5.07 12.00 0.61
CA ILE A 139 5.65 11.32 -0.54
C ILE A 139 6.70 10.29 -0.13
N PRO A 140 7.73 10.63 0.68
CA PRO A 140 8.70 9.64 1.16
C PRO A 140 8.06 8.53 1.99
N ILE A 141 7.07 8.83 2.85
CA ILE A 141 6.35 7.83 3.63
C ILE A 141 5.67 6.82 2.68
N ILE A 142 4.95 7.29 1.66
CA ILE A 142 4.26 6.43 0.68
C ILE A 142 5.26 5.55 -0.08
N ILE A 143 6.39 6.10 -0.49
CA ILE A 143 7.46 5.34 -1.15
C ILE A 143 7.98 4.25 -0.20
N GLY A 144 8.21 4.58 1.07
CA GLY A 144 8.64 3.62 2.11
C GLY A 144 7.61 2.51 2.35
N GLN A 145 6.31 2.85 2.43
CA GLN A 145 5.22 1.88 2.57
C GLN A 145 5.23 0.82 1.46
N ASN A 146 5.62 1.21 0.25
CA ASN A 146 5.72 0.27 -0.87
C ASN A 146 6.90 -0.72 -0.76
N ILE A 147 7.95 -0.38 -0.04
CA ILE A 147 8.99 -1.36 0.32
C ILE A 147 8.52 -2.22 1.50
N GLY A 148 7.92 -1.60 2.52
CA GLY A 148 7.46 -2.30 3.71
C GLY A 148 6.49 -3.45 3.43
N LYS A 149 5.59 -3.31 2.46
CA LYS A 149 4.66 -4.38 2.05
C LYS A 149 5.35 -5.61 1.47
N CYS A 150 6.59 -5.49 0.97
CA CYS A 150 7.34 -6.61 0.43
C CYS A 150 7.73 -7.63 1.50
N VAL A 151 7.81 -7.22 2.77
CA VAL A 151 8.15 -8.10 3.90
C VAL A 151 7.17 -9.27 3.99
N ALA A 152 5.88 -9.03 3.90
CA ALA A 152 4.86 -10.10 3.92
C ALA A 152 5.03 -11.09 2.76
N ILE A 153 5.36 -10.58 1.56
CA ILE A 153 5.54 -11.41 0.37
C ILE A 153 6.84 -12.23 0.45
N ILE A 154 7.90 -11.65 1.00
CA ILE A 154 9.18 -12.35 1.22
C ILE A 154 8.96 -13.47 2.24
N LEU A 155 8.30 -13.18 3.36
CA LEU A 155 7.99 -14.17 4.39
C LEU A 155 7.13 -15.32 3.82
N GLY A 156 6.11 -14.99 3.02
CA GLY A 156 5.29 -15.99 2.32
C GLY A 156 6.06 -16.80 1.26
N GLY A 157 7.16 -16.28 0.74
CA GLY A 157 8.07 -16.98 -0.17
C GLY A 157 9.03 -17.95 0.52
N ILE A 158 9.23 -17.84 1.84
CA ILE A 158 10.07 -18.76 2.62
C ILE A 158 9.43 -20.16 2.63
N GLY A 159 10.14 -21.17 2.16
CA GLY A 159 9.61 -22.52 2.05
C GLY A 159 8.74 -22.80 0.82
N ALA A 160 8.38 -21.79 0.03
CA ALA A 160 7.62 -21.97 -1.20
C ALA A 160 8.46 -22.58 -2.33
N ASN A 161 7.79 -23.06 -3.37
CA ASN A 161 8.45 -23.57 -4.58
C ASN A 161 9.22 -22.48 -5.32
N LYS A 162 10.12 -22.88 -6.24
CA LYS A 162 10.98 -21.93 -6.98
C LYS A 162 10.16 -20.89 -7.76
N LYS A 163 9.02 -21.25 -8.35
CA LYS A 163 8.15 -20.31 -9.08
C LYS A 163 7.61 -19.22 -8.16
N ALA A 164 7.12 -19.58 -6.97
CA ALA A 164 6.63 -18.61 -5.99
C ALA A 164 7.76 -17.70 -5.47
N LYS A 165 8.96 -18.26 -5.21
CA LYS A 165 10.14 -17.47 -4.83
C LYS A 165 10.55 -16.46 -5.90
N ARG A 166 10.50 -16.85 -7.19
CA ARG A 166 10.75 -15.94 -8.31
C ARG A 166 9.74 -14.80 -8.35
N VAL A 167 8.46 -15.08 -8.14
CA VAL A 167 7.41 -14.03 -8.07
C VAL A 167 7.65 -13.10 -6.89
N SER A 168 7.97 -13.63 -5.71
CA SER A 168 8.27 -12.82 -4.51
C SER A 168 9.49 -11.91 -4.75
N LEU A 169 10.56 -12.44 -5.35
CA LEU A 169 11.75 -11.67 -5.67
C LEU A 169 11.48 -10.62 -6.76
N SER A 170 10.69 -10.96 -7.79
CA SER A 170 10.27 -10.00 -8.82
C SER A 170 9.45 -8.85 -8.22
N TYR A 171 8.57 -9.16 -7.26
CA TYR A 171 7.79 -8.17 -6.55
C TYR A 171 8.67 -7.22 -5.73
N LEU A 172 9.66 -7.77 -5.02
CA LEU A 172 10.63 -7.00 -4.26
C LEU A 172 11.44 -6.06 -5.18
N LEU A 173 12.01 -6.60 -6.26
CA LEU A 173 12.80 -5.83 -7.22
C LEU A 173 11.99 -4.69 -7.85
N PHE A 174 10.75 -4.96 -8.26
CA PHE A 174 9.84 -3.94 -8.78
C PHE A 174 9.71 -2.77 -7.78
N ASN A 175 9.41 -3.07 -6.52
CA ASN A 175 9.20 -2.04 -5.51
C ASN A 175 10.50 -1.32 -5.12
N ILE A 176 11.65 -2.02 -5.06
CA ILE A 176 12.96 -1.39 -4.80
C ILE A 176 13.34 -0.43 -5.92
N ILE A 177 13.27 -0.86 -7.19
CA ILE A 177 13.61 -0.02 -8.33
C ILE A 177 12.70 1.21 -8.39
N GLY A 178 11.39 1.00 -8.22
CA GLY A 178 10.43 2.08 -8.18
C GLY A 178 10.69 3.06 -7.03
N ALA A 179 10.86 2.55 -5.81
CA ALA A 179 11.13 3.38 -4.65
C ALA A 179 12.43 4.17 -4.76
N PHE A 180 13.50 3.52 -5.20
CA PHE A 180 14.79 4.19 -5.38
C PHE A 180 14.70 5.30 -6.43
N SER A 181 14.13 5.01 -7.61
CA SER A 181 13.97 5.99 -8.68
C SER A 181 13.14 7.20 -8.24
N PHE A 182 11.99 6.97 -7.60
CA PHE A 182 11.14 8.05 -7.13
C PHE A 182 11.75 8.83 -5.98
N MET A 183 12.48 8.16 -5.07
CA MET A 183 13.16 8.85 -3.97
C MET A 183 14.27 9.77 -4.47
N VAL A 184 15.04 9.33 -5.47
CA VAL A 184 16.05 10.17 -6.13
C VAL A 184 15.38 11.37 -6.80
N ILE A 185 14.33 11.15 -7.60
CA ILE A 185 13.57 12.23 -8.25
C ILE A 185 13.03 13.20 -7.19
N PHE A 186 12.43 12.70 -6.11
CA PHE A 186 11.91 13.52 -5.03
C PHE A 186 12.99 14.39 -4.38
N CYS A 187 14.13 13.79 -4.02
CA CYS A 187 15.25 14.53 -3.42
C CYS A 187 15.80 15.59 -4.36
N VAL A 188 16.00 15.26 -5.64
CA VAL A 188 16.45 16.22 -6.65
C VAL A 188 15.44 17.36 -6.81
N CYS A 189 14.14 17.05 -6.91
CA CYS A 189 13.12 18.08 -7.03
C CYS A 189 13.06 18.98 -5.78
N LYS A 190 13.22 18.41 -4.59
CA LYS A 190 13.20 19.15 -3.33
C LYS A 190 14.40 20.09 -3.22
N GLU A 191 15.61 19.59 -3.51
CA GLU A 191 16.85 20.37 -3.34
C GLU A 191 17.12 21.32 -4.50
N ALA A 192 16.92 20.88 -5.76
CA ALA A 192 17.27 21.69 -6.94
C ALA A 192 16.22 22.76 -7.25
N PHE A 193 14.94 22.47 -7.02
CA PHE A 193 13.85 23.39 -7.40
C PHE A 193 13.23 24.12 -6.21
N GLY A 194 13.48 23.69 -4.97
CA GLY A 194 12.98 24.34 -3.75
C GLY A 194 11.45 24.58 -3.79
N LEU A 195 10.69 23.65 -4.39
CA LEU A 195 9.27 23.87 -4.69
C LEU A 195 8.47 24.07 -3.40
N ALA A 196 7.79 25.22 -3.29
CA ALA A 196 6.95 25.55 -2.13
C ALA A 196 5.87 24.49 -1.84
N ILE A 197 5.44 23.74 -2.86
CA ILE A 197 4.45 22.66 -2.75
C ILE A 197 4.83 21.61 -1.70
N PHE A 198 6.13 21.36 -1.45
CA PHE A 198 6.56 20.38 -0.45
C PHE A 198 6.21 20.78 0.98
N GLY A 199 5.99 22.08 1.23
CA GLY A 199 5.50 22.61 2.51
C GLY A 199 3.97 22.61 2.64
N GLU A 200 3.24 22.42 1.53
CA GLU A 200 1.78 22.42 1.57
C GLU A 200 1.25 21.13 2.21
N THR A 201 0.12 21.26 2.89
CA THR A 201 -0.57 20.10 3.52
C THR A 201 -1.29 19.26 2.49
N VAL A 202 -1.34 17.96 2.77
CA VAL A 202 -2.07 16.98 1.97
C VAL A 202 -3.32 16.51 2.69
N ASN A 203 -4.35 16.21 1.91
CA ASN A 203 -5.55 15.54 2.37
C ASN A 203 -5.58 14.07 1.87
N ARG A 204 -6.62 13.31 2.21
CA ARG A 204 -6.79 11.91 1.82
C ARG A 204 -6.71 11.70 0.32
N SER A 205 -7.41 12.55 -0.46
CA SER A 205 -7.45 12.46 -1.92
C SER A 205 -6.07 12.69 -2.53
N LYS A 206 -5.32 13.68 -2.03
CA LYS A 206 -3.94 13.94 -2.48
C LYS A 206 -3.03 12.75 -2.17
N ILE A 207 -3.13 12.14 -0.98
CA ILE A 207 -2.38 10.92 -0.61
C ILE A 207 -2.72 9.77 -1.56
N ALA A 208 -4.01 9.56 -1.87
CA ALA A 208 -4.42 8.53 -2.81
C ALA A 208 -3.85 8.78 -4.21
N ILE A 209 -3.91 10.02 -4.72
CA ILE A 209 -3.37 10.40 -6.04
C ILE A 209 -1.85 10.16 -6.08
N ILE A 210 -1.11 10.56 -5.04
CA ILE A 210 0.34 10.33 -4.95
C ILE A 210 0.63 8.82 -5.00
N HIS A 211 -0.09 8.03 -4.21
CA HIS A 211 0.11 6.58 -4.16
C HIS A 211 -0.20 5.91 -5.50
N VAL A 212 -1.35 6.24 -6.12
CA VAL A 212 -1.73 5.74 -7.45
C VAL A 212 -0.72 6.17 -8.50
N GLY A 213 -0.36 7.45 -8.52
CA GLY A 213 0.60 8.02 -9.47
C GLY A 213 1.96 7.30 -9.38
N PHE A 214 2.48 7.14 -8.15
CA PHE A 214 3.71 6.39 -7.92
C PHE A 214 3.65 4.97 -8.49
N ILE A 215 2.61 4.20 -8.19
CA ILE A 215 2.46 2.81 -8.64
C ILE A 215 2.26 2.73 -10.15
N LEU A 216 1.40 3.59 -10.73
CA LEU A 216 1.14 3.58 -12.18
C LEU A 216 2.39 3.96 -12.98
N VAL A 217 3.09 5.03 -12.60
CA VAL A 217 4.30 5.46 -13.30
C VAL A 217 5.38 4.38 -13.17
N THR A 218 5.61 3.84 -11.97
CA THR A 218 6.55 2.73 -11.77
C THR A 218 6.18 1.53 -12.66
N SER A 219 4.89 1.17 -12.72
CA SER A 219 4.42 0.05 -13.53
C SER A 219 4.65 0.30 -15.02
N LEU A 220 4.31 1.48 -15.53
CA LEU A 220 4.49 1.83 -16.94
C LEU A 220 5.97 1.85 -17.36
N VAL A 221 6.83 2.41 -16.50
CA VAL A 221 8.28 2.49 -16.76
C VAL A 221 8.92 1.10 -16.71
N LEU A 222 8.51 0.24 -15.79
CA LEU A 222 9.10 -1.10 -15.64
C LEU A 222 8.48 -2.16 -16.55
N LEU A 223 7.31 -1.91 -17.14
CA LEU A 223 6.62 -2.89 -18.00
C LEU A 223 7.49 -3.36 -19.19
N PRO A 224 8.22 -2.50 -19.93
CA PRO A 224 9.11 -2.92 -21.00
C PRO A 224 10.29 -3.78 -20.53
N PHE A 225 10.61 -3.73 -19.23
CA PHE A 225 11.72 -4.48 -18.63
C PHE A 225 11.25 -5.74 -17.88
N ALA A 226 9.97 -6.11 -17.98
CA ALA A 226 9.38 -7.22 -17.23
C ALA A 226 10.12 -8.55 -17.47
N ASP A 227 10.49 -8.85 -18.73
CA ASP A 227 11.23 -10.06 -19.10
C ASP A 227 12.63 -10.07 -18.47
N LYS A 228 13.34 -8.93 -18.51
CA LYS A 228 14.67 -8.81 -17.90
C LYS A 228 14.63 -9.03 -16.37
N VAL A 229 13.59 -8.53 -15.70
CA VAL A 229 13.37 -8.79 -14.27
C VAL A 229 13.06 -10.26 -14.04
N GLY A 230 12.24 -10.87 -14.92
CA GLY A 230 11.96 -12.31 -14.90
C GLY A 230 13.20 -13.18 -15.05
N ASP A 231 14.06 -12.86 -16.02
CA ASP A 231 15.32 -13.57 -16.25
C ASP A 231 16.30 -13.42 -15.07
N LEU A 232 16.42 -12.19 -14.53
CA LEU A 232 17.26 -11.94 -13.37
C LEU A 232 16.81 -12.77 -12.16
N THR A 233 15.51 -12.81 -11.89
CA THR A 233 14.97 -13.63 -10.79
C THR A 233 15.11 -15.13 -11.06
N GLY A 234 15.05 -15.55 -12.33
CA GLY A 234 15.34 -16.92 -12.76
C GLY A 234 16.78 -17.33 -12.45
N LYS A 235 17.75 -16.46 -12.76
CA LYS A 235 19.18 -16.70 -12.47
C LYS A 235 19.47 -16.77 -10.96
N ILE A 236 18.80 -15.95 -10.14
CA ILE A 236 19.00 -15.90 -8.68
C ILE A 236 18.39 -17.13 -7.98
N VAL A 237 17.18 -17.53 -8.36
CA VAL A 237 16.41 -18.59 -7.68
C VAL A 237 16.69 -19.97 -8.33
N GLY A 238 17.16 -20.01 -9.57
CA GLY A 238 17.31 -21.22 -10.39
C GLY A 238 15.99 -21.71 -11.00
N ASN A 239 16.08 -22.55 -12.02
CA ASN A 239 14.94 -23.15 -12.70
C ASN A 239 14.51 -24.45 -12.01
N GLU A 240 13.22 -24.78 -12.06
CA GLU A 240 12.71 -26.07 -11.53
C GLU A 240 13.24 -27.27 -12.31
N GLU A 241 13.42 -27.14 -13.61
CA GLU A 241 13.92 -28.20 -14.49
C GLU A 241 15.36 -28.61 -14.14
N GLU A 242 16.25 -27.63 -13.86
CA GLU A 242 17.61 -27.93 -13.37
C GLU A 242 17.60 -28.65 -12.04
N SER A 243 16.68 -28.32 -11.13
CA SER A 243 16.57 -28.97 -9.83
C SER A 243 15.98 -30.38 -9.89
N LEU A 244 15.16 -30.68 -10.87
CA LEU A 244 14.67 -32.04 -11.11
C LEU A 244 15.76 -32.90 -11.76
N MET A 245 16.49 -32.39 -12.72
CA MET A 245 17.65 -33.05 -13.31
C MET A 245 18.76 -33.32 -12.30
N ASP A 246 19.09 -32.36 -11.43
CA ASP A 246 20.06 -32.56 -10.35
C ASP A 246 19.61 -33.61 -9.34
N LYS A 247 18.30 -33.69 -9.05
CA LYS A 247 17.74 -34.75 -8.19
C LYS A 247 17.75 -36.13 -8.87
N GLU A 248 17.42 -36.20 -10.15
CA GLU A 248 17.47 -37.44 -10.92
C GLU A 248 18.91 -37.93 -11.09
N LEU A 249 19.86 -37.05 -11.39
CA LEU A 249 21.27 -37.38 -11.45
C LEU A 249 21.84 -37.80 -10.11
N GLY A 250 21.46 -37.13 -9.00
CA GLY A 250 21.88 -37.50 -7.65
C GLY A 250 21.28 -38.82 -7.15
N THR A 251 20.17 -39.30 -7.73
CA THR A 251 19.61 -40.60 -7.44
C THR A 251 20.23 -41.71 -8.27
N LEU A 252 20.91 -41.41 -9.37
CA LEU A 252 21.60 -42.37 -10.23
C LEU A 252 23.04 -42.66 -9.76
N ASP A 253 23.68 -41.70 -9.04
CA ASP A 253 25.05 -41.82 -8.55
C ASP A 253 25.32 -42.95 -7.52
N PRO A 254 24.35 -43.42 -6.69
CA PRO A 254 24.58 -44.59 -5.84
C PRO A 254 24.51 -45.94 -6.55
N MET A 255 24.24 -45.99 -7.85
CA MET A 255 24.04 -47.21 -8.62
C MET A 255 25.22 -47.48 -9.63
N LEU A 256 26.21 -46.59 -9.71
CA LEU A 256 27.44 -46.76 -10.45
C LEU A 256 28.63 -47.01 -9.51
#